data_45e54ce6deb46a08246e3ddc5d135f3a
#
_entry.id   45e54ce6deb46a08246e3ddc5d135f3a
#
_cell.length_a   1.000
_cell.length_b   1.000
_cell.length_c   1.000
_cell.angle_alpha   90.00
_cell.angle_beta   90.00
_cell.angle_gamma   90.00
#
_symmetry.space_group_name_H-M   'P 1'
#
loop_
_entity.id
_entity.type
_entity.pdbx_description
1 polymer ?
#
loop_
_entity_poly.entity_id
_entity_poly.type
_entity_poly.pdbx_seq_one_letter_code
_entity_poly.pdbx_strand_id
1 'polypeptide(L)'
;MTALEYNTCVDQYADGIYRFILYNIKDEDDARDVVQDTFEKCWRNHENVQYEKAKSYLFTTAHHTMIDRIRKSSRQELLNEYHEEPSHSKHYSDLKNVLKLALDKLPSIQKSVILLRDYEGYDYKEIGEITGLS
;
A
#
# COMPACT_ATOMS: atom_id res chain seq x y z
N MET A 1 7.90 17.67 13.03
CA MET A 1 9.11 17.27 12.25
C MET A 1 9.59 18.44 11.42
N THR A 2 10.87 18.68 11.40
CA THR A 2 11.48 19.76 10.62
C THR A 2 11.74 19.31 9.18
N ALA A 3 12.03 20.26 8.28
CA ALA A 3 12.41 19.95 6.90
C ALA A 3 13.66 19.07 6.84
N LEU A 4 14.63 19.31 7.70
CA LEU A 4 15.85 18.50 7.78
C LEU A 4 15.56 17.08 8.22
N GLU A 5 14.71 16.91 9.22
CA GLU A 5 14.25 15.60 9.68
C GLU A 5 13.47 14.87 8.62
N TYR A 6 12.63 15.57 7.87
CA TYR A 6 11.90 15.02 6.73
C TYR A 6 12.86 14.47 5.66
N ASN A 7 13.86 15.25 5.28
CA ASN A 7 14.86 14.82 4.31
C ASN A 7 15.63 13.58 4.78
N THR A 8 15.94 13.52 6.07
CA THR A 8 16.58 12.35 6.68
C THR A 8 15.67 11.12 6.56
N CYS A 9 14.38 11.28 6.79
CA CYS A 9 13.40 10.20 6.64
C CYS A 9 13.32 9.70 5.19
N VAL A 10 13.33 10.62 4.23
CA VAL A 10 13.35 10.23 2.81
C VAL A 10 14.56 9.36 2.51
N ASP A 11 15.74 9.79 2.93
CA ASP A 11 16.97 9.05 2.68
C ASP A 11 16.99 7.68 3.37
N GLN A 12 16.45 7.60 4.58
CA GLN A 12 16.49 6.36 5.36
C GLN A 12 15.41 5.35 4.95
N TYR A 13 14.23 5.82 4.59
CA TYR A 13 13.06 4.93 4.48
C TYR A 13 12.52 4.76 3.06
N ALA A 14 12.94 5.58 2.10
CA ALA A 14 12.40 5.51 0.74
C ALA A 14 12.59 4.13 0.12
N ASP A 15 13.78 3.56 0.23
CA ASP A 15 14.07 2.24 -0.35
C ASP A 15 13.25 1.12 0.31
N GLY A 16 13.13 1.15 1.63
CA GLY A 16 12.35 0.16 2.37
C GLY A 16 10.87 0.23 2.01
N ILE A 17 10.33 1.44 1.92
CA ILE A 17 8.94 1.65 1.52
C ILE A 17 8.73 1.19 0.08
N TYR A 18 9.64 1.53 -0.82
CA TYR A 18 9.56 1.10 -2.23
C TYR A 18 9.55 -0.42 -2.34
N ARG A 19 10.46 -1.11 -1.65
CA ARG A 19 10.49 -2.58 -1.65
C ARG A 19 9.19 -3.18 -1.12
N PHE A 20 8.67 -2.63 -0.02
CA PHE A 20 7.42 -3.07 0.57
C PHE A 20 6.25 -2.94 -0.42
N ILE A 21 6.13 -1.79 -1.07
CA ILE A 21 5.07 -1.54 -2.03
C ILE A 21 5.24 -2.40 -3.28
N LEU A 22 6.45 -2.51 -3.80
CA LEU A 22 6.73 -3.28 -5.02
C LEU A 22 6.38 -4.77 -4.86
N TYR A 23 6.65 -5.34 -3.68
CA TYR A 23 6.29 -6.74 -3.40
C TYR A 23 4.79 -6.97 -3.45
N ASN A 24 3.99 -5.96 -3.11
CA ASN A 24 2.54 -6.06 -3.08
C ASN A 24 1.89 -5.74 -4.43
N ILE A 25 2.37 -4.68 -5.10
CA ILE A 25 1.77 -4.20 -6.37
C ILE A 25 2.38 -4.91 -7.57
N LYS A 26 3.67 -5.24 -7.52
CA LYS A 26 4.42 -5.90 -8.61
C LYS A 26 4.52 -5.07 -9.89
N ASP A 27 4.35 -3.76 -9.79
CA ASP A 27 4.49 -2.80 -10.88
C ASP A 27 5.37 -1.66 -10.42
N GLU A 28 6.50 -1.44 -11.11
CA GLU A 28 7.48 -0.44 -10.70
C GLU A 28 6.94 0.99 -10.76
N ASP A 29 6.17 1.32 -11.78
CA ASP A 29 5.62 2.66 -11.96
C ASP A 29 4.59 2.97 -10.88
N ASP A 30 3.70 2.02 -10.60
CA ASP A 30 2.71 2.15 -9.53
C ASP A 30 3.38 2.23 -8.17
N ALA A 31 4.43 1.45 -7.93
CA ALA A 31 5.17 1.48 -6.69
C ALA A 31 5.81 2.85 -6.46
N ARG A 32 6.44 3.43 -7.48
CA ARG A 32 7.03 4.77 -7.40
C ARG A 32 5.97 5.83 -7.09
N ASP A 33 4.82 5.75 -7.74
CA ASP A 33 3.73 6.69 -7.50
C ASP A 33 3.22 6.62 -6.07
N VAL A 34 3.08 5.41 -5.53
CA VAL A 34 2.66 5.22 -4.13
C VAL A 34 3.70 5.79 -3.16
N VAL A 35 4.98 5.55 -3.43
CA VAL A 35 6.07 6.11 -2.61
C VAL A 35 6.04 7.63 -2.63
N GLN A 36 5.90 8.21 -3.82
CA GLN A 36 5.83 9.66 -3.98
C GLN A 36 4.63 10.24 -3.24
N ASP A 37 3.45 9.66 -3.39
CA ASP A 37 2.24 10.08 -2.68
C ASP A 37 2.41 9.98 -1.17
N THR A 38 3.07 8.94 -0.70
CA THR A 38 3.34 8.72 0.72
C THR A 38 4.19 9.86 1.30
N PHE A 39 5.28 10.20 0.64
CA PHE A 39 6.15 11.28 1.10
C PHE A 39 5.50 12.64 0.96
N GLU A 40 4.69 12.85 -0.07
CA GLU A 40 3.93 14.09 -0.24
C GLU A 40 2.93 14.27 0.91
N LYS A 41 2.20 13.23 1.28
CA LYS A 41 1.28 13.27 2.42
C LYS A 41 2.01 13.52 3.72
N CYS A 42 3.17 12.92 3.90
CA CYS A 42 4.02 13.15 5.06
C CYS A 42 4.46 14.61 5.15
N TRP A 43 4.86 15.19 4.04
CA TRP A 43 5.28 16.59 3.99
C TRP A 43 4.12 17.54 4.33
N ARG A 44 2.92 17.29 3.82
CA ARG A 44 1.73 18.09 4.13
C ARG A 44 1.41 18.10 5.61
N ASN A 45 1.68 17.00 6.32
CA ASN A 45 1.41 16.83 7.75
C ASN A 45 2.67 16.89 8.61
N HIS A 46 3.80 17.32 8.05
CA HIS A 46 5.08 17.23 8.75
C HIS A 46 5.09 17.93 10.12
N GLU A 47 4.31 19.00 10.28
CA GLU A 47 4.22 19.71 11.55
C GLU A 47 3.57 18.87 12.66
N ASN A 48 2.69 17.94 12.27
CA ASN A 48 1.95 17.09 13.21
C ASN A 48 2.62 15.73 13.40
N VAL A 49 3.63 15.39 12.60
CA VAL A 49 4.33 14.10 12.68
C VAL A 49 5.57 14.26 13.55
N GLN A 50 5.69 13.41 14.57
CA GLN A 50 6.89 13.35 15.39
C GLN A 50 7.97 12.56 14.68
N TYR A 51 9.20 13.07 14.68
CA TYR A 51 10.33 12.40 14.01
C TYR A 51 10.51 10.96 14.47
N GLU A 52 10.35 10.72 15.78
CA GLU A 52 10.49 9.40 16.38
C GLU A 52 9.44 8.39 15.87
N LYS A 53 8.30 8.88 15.43
CA LYS A 53 7.20 8.05 14.90
C LYS A 53 7.11 8.11 13.37
N ALA A 54 8.04 8.78 12.72
CA ALA A 54 8.00 8.97 11.26
C ALA A 54 8.05 7.65 10.50
N LYS A 55 8.84 6.69 10.96
CA LYS A 55 8.94 5.37 10.34
C LYS A 55 7.58 4.68 10.27
N SER A 56 6.89 4.54 11.41
CA SER A 56 5.55 3.94 11.46
C SER A 56 4.54 4.74 10.66
N TYR A 57 4.60 6.06 10.74
CA TYR A 57 3.70 6.93 9.97
C TYR A 57 3.86 6.72 8.47
N LEU A 58 5.10 6.67 7.98
CA LEU A 58 5.38 6.50 6.57
C LEU A 58 4.91 5.13 6.05
N PHE A 59 5.19 4.06 6.78
CA PHE A 59 4.76 2.73 6.38
C PHE A 59 3.23 2.57 6.45
N THR A 60 2.59 3.15 7.46
CA THR A 60 1.12 3.16 7.57
C THR A 60 0.50 3.92 6.41
N THR A 61 1.02 5.10 6.09
CA THR A 61 0.52 5.93 4.98
C THR A 61 0.74 5.22 3.65
N ALA A 62 1.90 4.60 3.46
CA ALA A 62 2.22 3.83 2.25
C ALA A 62 1.26 2.65 2.10
N HIS A 63 1.00 1.92 3.17
CA HIS A 63 0.07 0.79 3.16
C HIS A 63 -1.34 1.23 2.77
N HIS A 64 -1.86 2.28 3.39
CA HIS A 64 -3.19 2.80 3.08
C HIS A 64 -3.29 3.32 1.64
N THR A 65 -2.27 4.03 1.19
CA THR A 65 -2.21 4.54 -0.20
C THR A 65 -2.20 3.39 -1.20
N MET A 66 -1.42 2.36 -0.91
CA MET A 66 -1.34 1.15 -1.74
C MET A 66 -2.70 0.44 -1.82
N ILE A 67 -3.35 0.24 -0.69
CA ILE A 67 -4.66 -0.43 -0.63
C ILE A 67 -5.71 0.36 -1.42
N ASP A 68 -5.73 1.69 -1.27
CA ASP A 68 -6.66 2.54 -2.02
C ASP A 68 -6.41 2.44 -3.53
N ARG A 69 -5.16 2.40 -3.94
CA ARG A 69 -4.79 2.29 -5.35
C ARG A 69 -5.19 0.94 -5.94
N ILE A 70 -4.97 -0.14 -5.20
CA ILE A 70 -5.39 -1.49 -5.61
C ILE A 70 -6.91 -1.54 -5.78
N ARG A 71 -7.66 -0.96 -4.85
CA ARG A 71 -9.13 -0.90 -4.92
C ARG A 71 -9.61 -0.15 -6.15
N LYS A 72 -8.99 1.00 -6.45
CA LYS A 72 -9.34 1.82 -7.61
C LYS A 72 -9.06 1.07 -8.92
N SER A 73 -7.89 0.45 -9.02
CA SER A 73 -7.52 -0.36 -10.19
C SER A 73 -8.50 -1.51 -10.40
N SER A 74 -8.86 -2.20 -9.34
CA SER A 74 -9.81 -3.31 -9.39
C SER A 74 -11.19 -2.86 -9.85
N ARG A 75 -11.68 -1.73 -9.34
CA ARG A 75 -12.96 -1.17 -9.77
C ARG A 75 -12.94 -0.77 -11.24
N GLN A 76 -11.85 -0.19 -11.69
CA GLN A 76 -11.70 0.25 -13.07
C GLN A 76 -11.66 -0.93 -14.04
N GLU A 77 -10.97 -1.99 -13.68
CA GLU A 77 -10.96 -3.24 -14.44
C GLU A 77 -12.35 -3.85 -14.53
N LEU A 78 -13.07 -3.92 -13.43
CA LEU A 78 -14.44 -4.42 -13.39
C LEU A 78 -15.39 -3.59 -14.26
N LEU A 79 -15.27 -2.26 -14.22
CA LEU A 79 -16.07 -1.37 -15.03
C LEU A 79 -15.74 -1.50 -16.52
N ASN A 80 -14.47 -1.64 -16.87
CA ASN A 80 -14.04 -1.81 -18.24
C ASN A 80 -14.52 -3.16 -18.81
N GLU A 81 -14.41 -4.22 -18.03
CA GLU A 81 -14.93 -5.53 -18.40
C GLU A 81 -16.45 -5.50 -18.57
N TYR A 82 -17.16 -4.82 -17.70
CA TYR A 82 -18.62 -4.67 -17.80
C TYR A 82 -19.04 -3.95 -19.06
N HIS A 83 -18.26 -2.96 -19.52
CA HIS A 83 -18.58 -2.20 -20.73
C HIS A 83 -18.21 -2.90 -22.03
N GLU A 84 -17.25 -3.82 -22.01
CA GLU A 84 -16.72 -4.43 -23.22
C GLU A 84 -17.57 -5.59 -23.78
N GLU A 85 -18.24 -6.39 -22.94
CA GLU A 85 -19.04 -7.52 -23.41
C GLU A 85 -20.25 -7.84 -22.53
N PRO A 86 -21.47 -7.57 -22.96
CA PRO A 86 -22.66 -8.01 -22.24
C PRO A 86 -23.02 -9.47 -22.58
N SER A 87 -22.26 -10.44 -22.08
CA SER A 87 -22.57 -11.87 -22.30
C SER A 87 -22.73 -12.60 -20.95
N HIS A 88 -23.47 -13.73 -20.97
CA HIS A 88 -23.72 -14.52 -19.76
C HIS A 88 -22.44 -15.07 -19.14
N SER A 89 -21.45 -15.42 -19.96
CA SER A 89 -20.15 -15.88 -19.48
C SER A 89 -19.41 -14.77 -18.71
N LYS A 90 -19.72 -13.52 -18.99
CA LYS A 90 -19.12 -12.37 -18.33
C LYS A 90 -19.64 -12.19 -16.91
N HIS A 91 -20.91 -12.45 -16.65
CA HIS A 91 -21.48 -12.41 -15.31
C HIS A 91 -20.76 -13.37 -14.37
N TYR A 92 -20.52 -14.59 -14.85
CA TYR A 92 -19.76 -15.59 -14.10
C TYR A 92 -18.31 -15.16 -13.93
N SER A 93 -17.72 -14.57 -14.97
CA SER A 93 -16.36 -14.05 -14.97
C SER A 93 -16.20 -12.91 -13.96
N ASP A 94 -17.18 -11.99 -13.88
CA ASP A 94 -17.16 -10.86 -12.95
C ASP A 94 -17.23 -11.34 -11.48
N LEU A 95 -18.09 -12.31 -11.19
CA LEU A 95 -18.20 -12.91 -9.87
C LEU A 95 -16.90 -13.61 -9.48
N LYS A 96 -16.31 -14.36 -10.43
CA LYS A 96 -15.03 -15.04 -10.23
C LYS A 96 -13.91 -14.03 -9.97
N ASN A 97 -13.90 -12.90 -10.68
CA ASN A 97 -12.91 -11.84 -10.50
C ASN A 97 -13.08 -11.17 -9.14
N VAL A 98 -14.31 -10.90 -8.68
CA VAL A 98 -14.58 -10.35 -7.37
C VAL A 98 -14.09 -11.29 -6.27
N LEU A 99 -14.36 -12.59 -6.40
CA LEU A 99 -13.86 -13.61 -5.48
C LEU A 99 -12.34 -13.69 -5.48
N LYS A 100 -11.73 -13.64 -6.65
CA LYS A 100 -10.27 -13.65 -6.79
C LYS A 100 -9.65 -12.43 -6.14
N LEU A 101 -10.23 -11.25 -6.33
CA LEU A 101 -9.76 -10.01 -5.70
C LEU A 101 -9.91 -10.08 -4.18
N ALA A 102 -11.01 -10.64 -3.69
CA ALA A 102 -11.21 -10.82 -2.26
C ALA A 102 -10.21 -11.80 -1.67
N LEU A 103 -9.90 -12.88 -2.37
CA LEU A 103 -8.89 -13.87 -1.96
C LEU A 103 -7.48 -13.31 -2.04
N ASP A 104 -7.19 -12.49 -3.05
CA ASP A 104 -5.88 -11.86 -3.22
C ASP A 104 -5.57 -10.84 -2.11
N LYS A 105 -6.59 -10.26 -1.48
CA LYS A 105 -6.39 -9.37 -0.33
C LYS A 105 -5.77 -10.07 0.87
N LEU A 106 -6.19 -11.31 1.14
CA LEU A 106 -5.66 -12.09 2.26
C LEU A 106 -4.16 -12.39 2.10
N PRO A 107 -3.69 -12.89 0.94
CA PRO A 107 -2.27 -13.05 0.72
C PRO A 107 -1.47 -11.76 0.80
N SER A 108 -2.04 -10.64 0.32
CA SER A 108 -1.39 -9.34 0.38
C SER A 108 -1.17 -8.88 1.81
N ILE A 109 -2.16 -9.04 2.69
CA ILE A 109 -2.03 -8.72 4.12
C ILE A 109 -0.98 -9.61 4.77
N GLN A 110 -1.00 -10.91 4.49
CA GLN A 110 -0.02 -11.86 5.01
C GLN A 110 1.39 -11.53 4.54
N LYS A 111 1.55 -11.20 3.27
CA LYS A 111 2.83 -10.75 2.71
C LYS A 111 3.32 -9.49 3.39
N SER A 112 2.44 -8.54 3.64
CA SER A 112 2.78 -7.29 4.32
C SER A 112 3.31 -7.56 5.74
N VAL A 113 2.65 -8.44 6.48
CA VAL A 113 3.08 -8.82 7.83
C VAL A 113 4.49 -9.45 7.79
N ILE A 114 4.72 -10.39 6.88
CA ILE A 114 6.01 -11.06 6.74
C ILE A 114 7.10 -10.07 6.35
N LEU A 115 6.83 -9.20 5.37
CA LEU A 115 7.80 -8.22 4.90
C LEU A 115 8.17 -7.23 5.99
N LEU A 116 7.19 -6.75 6.75
CA LEU A 116 7.44 -5.81 7.84
C LEU A 116 8.24 -6.45 8.96
N ARG A 117 7.98 -7.70 9.27
CA ARG A 117 8.70 -8.41 10.32
C ARG A 117 10.10 -8.84 9.90
N ASP A 118 10.22 -9.54 8.76
CA ASP A 118 11.46 -10.20 8.36
C ASP A 118 12.43 -9.26 7.66
N TYR A 119 11.93 -8.33 6.85
CA TYR A 119 12.79 -7.43 6.08
C TYR A 119 12.97 -6.06 6.71
N GLU A 120 11.93 -5.52 7.34
CA GLU A 120 12.00 -4.18 7.93
C GLU A 120 12.18 -4.21 9.45
N GLY A 121 12.13 -5.38 10.08
CA GLY A 121 12.44 -5.55 11.48
C GLY A 121 11.41 -5.03 12.47
N TYR A 122 10.16 -4.91 12.03
CA TYR A 122 9.08 -4.47 12.92
C TYR A 122 8.61 -5.60 13.83
N ASP A 123 8.24 -5.27 15.06
CA ASP A 123 7.57 -6.22 15.93
C ASP A 123 6.06 -6.31 15.61
N TYR A 124 5.37 -7.26 16.21
CA TYR A 124 3.96 -7.48 15.92
C TYR A 124 3.07 -6.32 16.31
N LYS A 125 3.42 -5.58 17.35
CA LYS A 125 2.66 -4.40 17.79
C LYS A 125 2.73 -3.30 16.73
N GLU A 126 3.93 -3.03 16.24
CA GLU A 126 4.17 -2.04 15.19
C GLU A 126 3.46 -2.45 13.89
N ILE A 127 3.51 -3.73 13.53
CA ILE A 127 2.83 -4.27 12.36
C ILE A 127 1.32 -4.08 12.49
N GLY A 128 0.76 -4.31 13.66
CA GLY A 128 -0.66 -4.08 13.94
C GLY A 128 -1.05 -2.62 13.74
N GLU A 129 -0.23 -1.70 14.20
CA GLU A 129 -0.45 -0.27 14.00
C GLU A 129 -0.39 0.13 12.53
N ILE A 130 0.57 -0.41 11.78
CA ILE A 130 0.73 -0.11 10.36
C ILE A 130 -0.42 -0.67 9.53
N THR A 131 -0.79 -1.93 9.75
CA THR A 131 -1.79 -2.63 8.92
C THR A 131 -3.22 -2.43 9.41
N GLY A 132 -3.41 -1.93 10.62
CA GLY A 132 -4.72 -1.82 11.23
C GLY A 132 -5.26 -3.13 11.77
N LEU A 133 -4.42 -4.16 11.84
CA LEU A 133 -4.78 -5.46 12.42
C LEU A 133 -4.47 -5.44 13.92
N SER A 134 -5.37 -5.91 14.72
CA SER A 134 -5.19 -5.99 16.17
C SER A 134 -4.47 -7.28 16.59
#